data_ab2e2a7fac214d954654b1f585458849
#
_entry.id   ab2e2a7fac214d954654b1f585458849
#
_cell.length_a   1.000
_cell.length_b   1.000
_cell.length_c   1.000
_cell.angle_alpha   90.00
_cell.angle_beta   90.00
_cell.angle_gamma   90.00
#
_symmetry.space_group_name_H-M   'P 1'
#
loop_
_entity.id
_entity.type
_entity.pdbx_description
1 polymer ?
#
loop_
_entity_poly.entity_id
_entity_poly.type
_entity_poly.pdbx_seq_one_letter_code
_entity_poly.pdbx_strand_id
1 'polypeptide(L)'
;LEELYAKDGCCVDMVLVDLPYGTTACKWDTIIDLDRMWEAIGFLCEQDAAMVFTASQPFTSKLVMSKPSWFKYEWIWQKAVGSNFAVLKYQPMKEHESVLVFSKGTHNYHPIKEPRKGSGAKRMDYGHNGSTTGEANGKQSFDGWNVGKYDKNLRNPSSVQFFNNREKGRGKHPTQKPVALMEYLIKTYTNEGETVLDFTMGSGTTGVAAKNL
;
A
#
# COMPACT_ATOMS: atom_id res chain seq x y z
N LEU A 1 -10.15 18.36 8.53
CA LEU A 1 -10.70 17.04 8.78
C LEU A 1 -11.91 17.11 9.73
N GLU A 2 -11.84 17.86 10.83
CA GLU A 2 -12.96 18.07 11.76
C GLU A 2 -14.20 18.68 11.07
N GLU A 3 -14.00 19.59 10.11
CA GLU A 3 -15.08 20.19 9.33
C GLU A 3 -15.75 19.17 8.38
N LEU A 4 -15.02 18.20 7.86
CA LEU A 4 -15.57 17.11 7.05
C LEU A 4 -16.47 16.20 7.89
N TYR A 5 -15.99 15.83 9.09
CA TYR A 5 -16.78 15.02 10.02
C TYR A 5 -18.08 15.70 10.44
N ALA A 6 -18.01 17.01 10.76
CA ALA A 6 -19.18 17.78 11.17
C ALA A 6 -20.25 17.89 10.08
N LYS A 7 -19.86 17.74 8.79
CA LYS A 7 -20.75 17.87 7.64
C LYS A 7 -21.42 16.56 7.24
N ASP A 8 -20.67 15.46 7.20
CA ASP A 8 -21.11 14.21 6.56
C ASP A 8 -20.99 12.96 7.47
N GLY A 9 -20.49 13.11 8.70
CA GLY A 9 -20.23 12.00 9.61
C GLY A 9 -19.01 11.14 9.21
N CYS A 10 -18.94 9.90 9.70
CA CYS A 10 -17.92 8.94 9.31
C CYS A 10 -18.22 8.45 7.90
N CYS A 11 -17.40 8.78 6.91
CA CYS A 11 -17.70 8.52 5.51
C CYS A 11 -16.46 8.17 4.65
N VAL A 12 -15.34 7.83 5.28
CA VAL A 12 -14.11 7.51 4.58
C VAL A 12 -13.84 6.01 4.65
N ASP A 13 -13.87 5.37 3.48
CA ASP A 13 -13.64 3.92 3.31
C ASP A 13 -12.16 3.60 3.13
N MET A 14 -11.38 4.56 2.63
CA MET A 14 -9.94 4.43 2.46
C MET A 14 -9.21 5.76 2.67
N VAL A 15 -8.08 5.71 3.37
CA VAL A 15 -7.08 6.79 3.36
C VAL A 15 -5.91 6.34 2.46
N LEU A 16 -5.53 7.17 1.47
CA LEU A 16 -4.38 6.90 0.59
C LEU A 16 -3.53 8.16 0.47
N VAL A 17 -2.41 8.20 1.18
CA VAL A 17 -1.67 9.43 1.47
C VAL A 17 -0.17 9.27 1.31
N ASP A 18 0.46 10.28 0.72
CA ASP A 18 1.92 10.46 0.66
C ASP A 18 2.32 11.56 1.66
N LEU A 19 2.59 11.17 2.90
CA LEU A 19 2.96 12.11 3.97
C LEU A 19 4.32 12.77 3.71
N PRO A 20 4.61 13.95 4.26
CA PRO A 20 5.97 14.51 4.27
C PRO A 20 6.86 13.67 5.19
N TYR A 21 8.02 13.23 4.67
CA TYR A 21 8.94 12.34 5.40
C TYR A 21 9.98 13.08 6.25
N GLY A 22 10.14 14.41 6.05
CA GLY A 22 11.18 15.20 6.69
C GLY A 22 12.59 14.84 6.21
N THR A 23 12.74 14.35 4.98
CA THR A 23 14.01 13.85 4.43
C THR A 23 14.57 14.71 3.31
N THR A 24 13.86 15.75 2.90
CA THR A 24 14.26 16.69 1.86
C THR A 24 14.51 18.09 2.43
N ALA A 25 15.23 18.94 1.69
CA ALA A 25 15.42 20.35 2.04
C ALA A 25 14.21 21.24 1.71
N CYS A 26 13.11 20.66 1.26
CA CYS A 26 11.91 21.41 0.90
C CYS A 26 11.18 21.89 2.16
N LYS A 27 10.77 23.16 2.18
CA LYS A 27 10.07 23.75 3.34
C LYS A 27 8.76 23.05 3.71
N TRP A 28 8.09 22.43 2.74
CA TRP A 28 6.85 21.68 2.94
C TRP A 28 7.07 20.26 3.47
N ASP A 29 8.30 19.73 3.41
CA ASP A 29 8.63 18.36 3.88
C ASP A 29 8.88 18.35 5.40
N THR A 30 7.90 18.80 6.16
CA THR A 30 7.91 18.79 7.62
C THR A 30 7.00 17.70 8.13
N ILE A 31 7.52 16.81 8.96
CA ILE A 31 6.73 15.72 9.56
C ILE A 31 5.59 16.33 10.36
N ILE A 32 4.37 15.91 10.06
CA ILE A 32 3.17 16.34 10.78
C ILE A 32 3.09 15.67 12.16
N ASP A 33 2.26 16.22 13.04
CA ASP A 33 1.93 15.60 14.32
C ASP A 33 1.15 14.29 14.08
N LEU A 34 1.81 13.14 14.31
CA LEU A 34 1.24 11.83 14.02
C LEU A 34 0.09 11.48 14.98
N ASP A 35 0.14 11.91 16.23
CA ASP A 35 -0.91 11.61 17.20
C ASP A 35 -2.22 12.32 16.80
N ARG A 36 -2.12 13.61 16.45
CA ARG A 36 -3.25 14.38 15.92
C ARG A 36 -3.77 13.80 14.60
N MET A 37 -2.88 13.36 13.74
CA MET A 37 -3.27 12.71 12.49
C MET A 37 -4.08 11.43 12.77
N TRP A 38 -3.58 10.54 13.65
CA TRP A 38 -4.29 9.31 14.01
C TRP A 38 -5.63 9.57 14.68
N GLU A 39 -5.73 10.58 15.52
CA GLU A 39 -6.99 11.00 16.12
C GLU A 39 -8.00 11.43 15.04
N ALA A 40 -7.60 12.36 14.15
CA ALA A 40 -8.47 12.90 13.11
C ALA A 40 -8.96 11.81 12.12
N ILE A 41 -8.07 10.98 11.58
CA ILE A 41 -8.47 9.92 10.65
C ILE A 41 -9.24 8.79 11.37
N GLY A 42 -8.99 8.59 12.66
CA GLY A 42 -9.73 7.66 13.50
C GLY A 42 -11.21 8.02 13.63
N PHE A 43 -11.56 9.29 13.61
CA PHE A 43 -12.94 9.76 13.57
C PHE A 43 -13.60 9.65 12.20
N LEU A 44 -12.83 9.94 11.13
CA LEU A 44 -13.34 10.00 9.76
C LEU A 44 -13.52 8.64 9.10
N CYS A 45 -12.73 7.66 9.50
CA CYS A 45 -12.68 6.37 8.82
C CYS A 45 -13.63 5.36 9.44
N GLU A 46 -14.23 4.54 8.59
CA GLU A 46 -14.95 3.34 8.98
C GLU A 46 -14.04 2.36 9.74
N GLN A 47 -14.65 1.39 10.43
CA GLN A 47 -13.90 0.43 11.25
C GLN A 47 -13.02 -0.49 10.40
N ASP A 48 -13.44 -0.79 9.19
CA ASP A 48 -12.76 -1.63 8.20
C ASP A 48 -12.03 -0.84 7.12
N ALA A 49 -11.95 0.50 7.25
CA ALA A 49 -11.21 1.34 6.32
C ALA A 49 -9.73 0.95 6.29
N ALA A 50 -9.19 0.85 5.08
CA ALA A 50 -7.76 0.74 4.88
C ALA A 50 -7.10 2.12 4.91
N MET A 51 -6.06 2.29 5.73
CA MET A 51 -5.25 3.50 5.80
C MET A 51 -3.88 3.19 5.23
N VAL A 52 -3.61 3.68 4.02
CA VAL A 52 -2.44 3.32 3.22
C VAL A 52 -1.54 4.54 3.05
N PHE A 53 -0.27 4.38 3.43
CA PHE A 53 0.71 5.45 3.41
C PHE A 53 1.95 5.02 2.63
N THR A 54 2.40 5.84 1.69
CA THR A 54 3.76 5.69 1.18
C THR A 54 4.76 6.20 2.21
N ALA A 55 5.89 5.55 2.34
CA ALA A 55 6.90 5.89 3.33
C ALA A 55 8.31 5.48 2.88
N SER A 56 9.29 6.07 3.53
CA SER A 56 10.70 5.78 3.31
C SER A 56 11.47 5.90 4.62
N GLN A 57 12.46 5.02 4.86
CA GLN A 57 13.27 5.09 6.07
C GLN A 57 13.99 6.43 6.22
N PRO A 58 14.11 6.98 7.45
CA PRO A 58 13.68 6.41 8.75
C PRO A 58 12.20 6.67 9.09
N PHE A 59 11.46 7.44 8.28
CA PHE A 59 10.06 7.79 8.52
C PHE A 59 9.14 6.54 8.57
N THR A 60 9.41 5.52 7.76
CA THR A 60 8.70 4.22 7.79
C THR A 60 8.62 3.67 9.21
N SER A 61 9.77 3.55 9.88
CA SER A 61 9.83 3.03 11.26
C SER A 61 9.07 3.93 12.24
N LYS A 62 9.21 5.26 12.11
CA LYS A 62 8.51 6.23 12.95
C LYS A 62 7.00 6.09 12.81
N LEU A 63 6.49 5.98 11.57
CA LEU A 63 5.06 5.86 11.30
C LEU A 63 4.49 4.54 11.83
N VAL A 64 5.19 3.42 11.64
CA VAL A 64 4.76 2.11 12.21
C VAL A 64 4.69 2.18 13.73
N MET A 65 5.72 2.74 14.37
CA MET A 65 5.78 2.84 15.83
C MET A 65 4.81 3.85 16.42
N SER A 66 4.28 4.79 15.65
CA SER A 66 3.28 5.75 16.13
C SER A 66 1.89 5.12 16.32
N LYS A 67 1.57 4.00 15.63
CA LYS A 67 0.28 3.30 15.78
C LYS A 67 0.42 1.79 15.54
N PRO A 68 1.23 1.07 16.30
CA PRO A 68 1.53 -0.34 16.04
C PRO A 68 0.29 -1.25 16.15
N SER A 69 -0.70 -0.86 16.96
CA SER A 69 -1.95 -1.64 17.11
C SER A 69 -2.83 -1.65 15.85
N TRP A 70 -2.69 -0.67 14.96
CA TRP A 70 -3.42 -0.61 13.69
C TRP A 70 -2.60 -1.09 12.51
N PHE A 71 -1.27 -1.21 12.63
CA PHE A 71 -0.41 -1.71 11.57
C PHE A 71 -0.76 -3.16 11.19
N LYS A 72 -0.89 -3.42 9.90
CA LYS A 72 -1.21 -4.75 9.36
C LYS A 72 0.00 -5.38 8.67
N TYR A 73 0.48 -4.74 7.61
CA TYR A 73 1.63 -5.19 6.81
C TYR A 73 2.13 -4.07 5.92
N GLU A 74 3.23 -4.34 5.20
CA GLU A 74 3.75 -3.45 4.18
C GLU A 74 3.81 -4.12 2.80
N TRP A 75 3.72 -3.28 1.77
CA TRP A 75 4.18 -3.60 0.42
C TRP A 75 5.45 -2.83 0.15
N ILE A 76 6.29 -3.40 -0.73
CA ILE A 76 7.45 -2.70 -1.28
C ILE A 76 7.12 -2.26 -2.70
N TRP A 77 7.07 -0.96 -2.91
CA TRP A 77 7.03 -0.42 -4.26
C TRP A 77 8.44 -0.39 -4.84
N GLN A 78 8.73 -1.29 -5.78
CA GLN A 78 9.96 -1.28 -6.57
C GLN A 78 9.83 -0.27 -7.71
N LYS A 79 10.80 0.63 -7.81
CA LYS A 79 10.87 1.70 -8.81
C LYS A 79 11.64 1.24 -10.04
N ALA A 80 11.33 1.83 -11.21
CA ALA A 80 12.14 1.63 -12.42
C ALA A 80 13.49 2.33 -12.32
N VAL A 81 13.55 3.45 -11.60
CA VAL A 81 14.77 4.22 -11.39
C VAL A 81 14.90 4.59 -9.93
N GLY A 82 16.05 4.28 -9.38
CA GLY A 82 16.38 4.62 -8.01
C GLY A 82 16.54 6.13 -7.80
N SER A 83 16.66 6.50 -6.56
CA SER A 83 16.92 7.86 -6.08
C SER A 83 18.25 7.88 -5.32
N ASN A 84 18.59 9.01 -4.69
CA ASN A 84 19.78 9.21 -3.87
C ASN A 84 21.15 9.13 -4.60
N PHE A 85 21.18 9.52 -5.87
CA PHE A 85 22.41 9.48 -6.70
C PHE A 85 23.62 10.18 -6.06
N ALA A 86 23.39 11.27 -5.32
CA ALA A 86 24.47 12.05 -4.70
C ALA A 86 25.26 11.29 -3.60
N VAL A 87 24.69 10.23 -3.06
CA VAL A 87 25.28 9.47 -1.93
C VAL A 87 25.64 8.03 -2.27
N LEU A 88 25.66 7.66 -3.54
CA LEU A 88 25.97 6.29 -4.00
C LEU A 88 27.38 5.82 -3.59
N LYS A 89 28.27 6.74 -3.29
CA LYS A 89 29.61 6.42 -2.76
C LYS A 89 29.55 5.77 -1.36
N TYR A 90 28.47 6.01 -0.62
CA TYR A 90 28.36 5.64 0.79
C TYR A 90 27.26 4.63 1.09
N GLN A 91 26.29 4.47 0.14
CA GLN A 91 25.15 3.57 0.34
C GLN A 91 24.59 3.09 -1.00
N PRO A 92 23.87 1.96 -1.03
CA PRO A 92 23.23 1.46 -2.24
C PRO A 92 22.21 2.45 -2.82
N MET A 93 21.95 2.33 -4.13
CA MET A 93 20.87 3.05 -4.79
C MET A 93 19.52 2.66 -4.20
N LYS A 94 18.69 3.63 -3.89
CA LYS A 94 17.38 3.43 -3.30
C LYS A 94 16.34 3.20 -4.40
N GLU A 95 16.04 1.95 -4.68
CA GLU A 95 15.12 1.52 -5.76
C GLU A 95 13.73 1.14 -5.25
N HIS A 96 13.41 1.42 -3.98
CA HIS A 96 12.11 1.10 -3.43
C HIS A 96 11.60 2.16 -2.45
N GLU A 97 10.30 2.12 -2.20
CA GLU A 97 9.62 2.75 -1.06
C GLU A 97 8.68 1.73 -0.40
N SER A 98 8.43 1.91 0.89
CA SER A 98 7.41 1.16 1.62
C SER A 98 6.02 1.72 1.31
N VAL A 99 5.01 0.85 1.25
CA VAL A 99 3.59 1.22 1.29
C VAL A 99 3.00 0.52 2.49
N LEU A 100 2.70 1.28 3.53
CA LEU A 100 2.28 0.77 4.84
C LEU A 100 0.76 0.71 4.91
N VAL A 101 0.23 -0.40 5.39
CA VAL A 101 -1.21 -0.62 5.53
C VAL A 101 -1.58 -0.68 7.00
N PHE A 102 -2.53 0.16 7.40
CA PHE A 102 -3.12 0.20 8.73
C PHE A 102 -4.63 0.03 8.61
N SER A 103 -5.26 -0.43 9.68
CA SER A 103 -6.72 -0.46 9.85
C SER A 103 -7.07 -0.64 11.32
N LYS A 104 -8.20 -0.09 11.75
CA LYS A 104 -8.73 -0.32 13.10
C LYS A 104 -9.17 -1.77 13.28
N GLY A 105 -9.84 -2.33 12.27
CA GLY A 105 -10.36 -3.70 12.24
C GLY A 105 -9.80 -4.54 11.10
N THR A 106 -10.66 -5.31 10.46
CA THR A 106 -10.36 -6.07 9.24
C THR A 106 -10.74 -5.20 8.05
N HIS A 107 -9.75 -4.83 7.24
CA HIS A 107 -9.95 -3.99 6.05
C HIS A 107 -10.38 -4.82 4.83
N ASN A 108 -11.05 -4.17 3.87
CA ASN A 108 -11.31 -4.73 2.56
C ASN A 108 -9.99 -5.08 1.87
N TYR A 109 -9.94 -6.25 1.24
CA TYR A 109 -8.78 -6.70 0.49
C TYR A 109 -9.19 -7.48 -0.75
N HIS A 110 -9.02 -6.88 -1.91
CA HIS A 110 -9.30 -7.45 -3.23
C HIS A 110 -7.98 -7.78 -3.94
N PRO A 111 -7.40 -8.99 -3.75
CA PRO A 111 -6.09 -9.33 -4.32
C PRO A 111 -6.14 -9.33 -5.84
N ILE A 112 -5.37 -8.44 -6.45
CA ILE A 112 -5.19 -8.40 -7.91
C ILE A 112 -4.24 -9.54 -8.29
N LYS A 113 -4.80 -10.65 -8.74
CA LYS A 113 -4.05 -11.87 -9.04
C LYS A 113 -3.08 -11.67 -10.19
N GLU A 114 -1.92 -12.28 -10.07
CA GLU A 114 -0.82 -12.24 -11.03
C GLU A 114 -0.59 -13.61 -11.68
N PRO A 115 -0.11 -13.65 -12.95
CA PRO A 115 0.37 -14.89 -13.54
C PRO A 115 1.49 -15.53 -12.71
N ARG A 116 1.45 -16.85 -12.55
CA ARG A 116 2.54 -17.59 -11.91
C ARG A 116 3.80 -17.52 -12.76
N LYS A 117 4.94 -17.32 -12.14
CA LYS A 117 6.25 -17.21 -12.81
C LYS A 117 7.15 -18.38 -12.42
N GLY A 118 8.03 -18.81 -13.34
CA GLY A 118 9.11 -19.76 -13.09
C GLY A 118 8.66 -21.14 -12.60
N SER A 119 9.36 -21.69 -11.61
CA SER A 119 9.09 -23.03 -11.06
C SER A 119 7.72 -23.19 -10.41
N GLY A 120 7.09 -22.09 -10.00
CA GLY A 120 5.73 -22.08 -9.45
C GLY A 120 4.67 -22.48 -10.49
N ALA A 121 4.84 -22.08 -11.74
CA ALA A 121 3.96 -22.50 -12.84
C ALA A 121 4.10 -24.00 -13.12
N LYS A 122 5.34 -24.52 -13.15
CA LYS A 122 5.63 -25.94 -13.39
C LYS A 122 5.10 -26.86 -12.29
N ARG A 123 5.12 -26.45 -11.02
CA ARG A 123 4.60 -27.27 -9.89
C ARG A 123 3.12 -27.60 -10.00
N MET A 124 2.35 -26.74 -10.65
CA MET A 124 0.90 -26.93 -10.80
C MET A 124 0.54 -27.93 -11.90
N ASP A 125 1.46 -28.18 -12.86
CA ASP A 125 1.27 -29.20 -13.92
C ASP A 125 1.48 -30.62 -13.38
N TYR A 126 2.20 -30.80 -12.26
CA TYR A 126 2.45 -32.12 -11.64
C TYR A 126 1.36 -32.52 -10.64
N GLY A 127 0.10 -32.22 -10.86
CA GLY A 127 -1.05 -32.67 -10.09
C GLY A 127 -0.71 -32.89 -8.60
N HIS A 128 -0.64 -31.84 -7.82
CA HIS A 128 -0.38 -31.99 -6.39
C HIS A 128 -1.62 -32.61 -5.74
N ASN A 129 -1.67 -33.93 -5.65
CA ASN A 129 -2.52 -34.63 -4.69
C ASN A 129 -2.02 -34.21 -3.30
N GLY A 130 -2.68 -33.17 -2.75
CA GLY A 130 -2.25 -32.50 -1.57
C GLY A 130 -2.24 -33.38 -0.32
N SER A 131 -1.09 -33.91 -0.03
CA SER A 131 -0.71 -34.28 1.33
C SER A 131 0.74 -33.86 1.51
N THR A 132 0.96 -32.60 1.80
CA THR A 132 2.24 -32.16 2.36
C THR A 132 2.11 -32.22 3.88
N THR A 133 2.18 -33.39 4.45
CA THR A 133 2.66 -33.58 5.81
C THR A 133 4.18 -33.41 5.80
N GLY A 134 4.63 -32.17 5.66
CA GLY A 134 6.01 -31.79 5.95
C GLY A 134 6.11 -31.49 7.45
N GLU A 135 6.72 -32.40 8.19
CA GLU A 135 6.95 -32.27 9.65
C GLU A 135 7.96 -31.17 10.03
N ALA A 136 8.21 -30.17 9.19
CA ALA A 136 9.29 -29.23 9.41
C ALA A 136 8.88 -27.87 10.01
N ASN A 137 7.60 -27.53 10.12
CA ASN A 137 7.14 -26.33 10.83
C ASN A 137 5.75 -26.57 11.39
N GLY A 138 5.60 -26.35 12.68
CA GLY A 138 4.43 -26.59 13.51
C GLY A 138 3.08 -26.54 12.78
N LYS A 139 2.30 -27.60 12.95
CA LYS A 139 0.97 -27.80 12.36
C LYS A 139 0.09 -26.57 12.52
N GLN A 140 0.03 -25.71 11.50
CA GLN A 140 -1.16 -24.90 11.26
C GLN A 140 -1.97 -25.63 10.19
N SER A 141 -2.96 -26.38 10.64
CA SER A 141 -4.01 -26.89 9.77
C SER A 141 -4.83 -25.70 9.31
N PHE A 142 -4.75 -25.36 8.02
CA PHE A 142 -5.65 -24.41 7.38
C PHE A 142 -6.96 -25.10 7.00
N ASP A 143 -7.64 -25.70 7.99
CA ASP A 143 -8.99 -26.22 7.81
C ASP A 143 -9.97 -25.05 7.73
N GLY A 144 -10.46 -24.77 6.53
CA GLY A 144 -11.51 -23.76 6.31
C GLY A 144 -11.31 -22.81 5.14
N TRP A 145 -10.25 -22.94 4.37
CA TRP A 145 -10.15 -22.18 3.12
C TRP A 145 -11.13 -22.77 2.10
N ASN A 146 -12.28 -22.10 1.95
CA ASN A 146 -13.11 -22.25 0.77
C ASN A 146 -12.26 -21.83 -0.44
N VAL A 147 -11.63 -22.80 -1.07
CA VAL A 147 -10.92 -22.62 -2.33
C VAL A 147 -12.00 -22.43 -3.40
N GLY A 148 -12.55 -21.22 -3.49
CA GLY A 148 -13.34 -20.80 -4.66
C GLY A 148 -12.53 -21.13 -5.90
N LYS A 149 -13.15 -21.23 -7.06
CA LYS A 149 -12.55 -21.68 -8.35
C LYS A 149 -11.10 -21.20 -8.48
N TYR A 150 -10.16 -22.07 -8.11
CA TYR A 150 -8.74 -21.80 -8.09
C TYR A 150 -8.20 -21.84 -9.53
N ASP A 151 -7.79 -20.68 -10.07
CA ASP A 151 -7.08 -20.66 -11.33
C ASP A 151 -5.61 -21.05 -11.07
N LYS A 152 -5.24 -22.23 -11.54
CA LYS A 152 -3.87 -22.76 -11.38
C LYS A 152 -2.78 -21.87 -12.00
N ASN A 153 -3.15 -21.01 -12.95
CA ASN A 153 -2.23 -20.12 -13.67
C ASN A 153 -2.00 -18.80 -12.92
N LEU A 154 -2.84 -18.49 -11.95
CA LEU A 154 -2.78 -17.27 -11.17
C LEU A 154 -2.28 -17.51 -9.75
N ARG A 155 -1.70 -16.49 -9.15
CA ARG A 155 -1.30 -16.45 -7.73
C ARG A 155 -1.76 -15.14 -7.10
N ASN A 156 -1.85 -15.10 -5.80
CA ASN A 156 -1.97 -13.84 -5.07
C ASN A 156 -0.76 -12.94 -5.35
N PRO A 157 -0.94 -11.62 -5.29
CA PRO A 157 0.14 -10.67 -5.55
C PRO A 157 1.30 -10.86 -4.57
N SER A 158 2.51 -10.59 -5.04
CA SER A 158 3.70 -10.51 -4.19
C SER A 158 3.67 -9.22 -3.37
N SER A 159 4.26 -9.23 -2.17
CA SER A 159 4.45 -7.99 -1.38
C SER A 159 5.39 -6.98 -2.04
N VAL A 160 6.14 -7.39 -3.07
CA VAL A 160 6.98 -6.50 -3.89
C VAL A 160 6.28 -6.27 -5.22
N GLN A 161 5.89 -5.02 -5.48
CA GLN A 161 5.18 -4.59 -6.68
C GLN A 161 6.01 -3.58 -7.45
N PHE A 162 6.12 -3.78 -8.77
CA PHE A 162 6.85 -2.89 -9.65
C PHE A 162 5.92 -1.86 -10.30
N PHE A 163 6.20 -0.56 -10.09
CA PHE A 163 5.54 0.53 -10.81
C PHE A 163 6.59 1.52 -11.32
N ASN A 164 6.48 1.85 -12.61
CA ASN A 164 7.40 2.78 -13.24
C ASN A 164 7.25 4.18 -12.65
N ASN A 165 8.33 4.71 -12.08
CA ASN A 165 8.37 6.07 -11.56
C ASN A 165 8.78 7.13 -12.59
N ARG A 166 8.87 6.79 -13.89
CA ARG A 166 9.20 7.67 -15.02
C ARG A 166 8.12 7.68 -16.09
N GLU A 167 6.85 7.79 -15.73
CA GLU A 167 5.77 7.88 -16.70
C GLU A 167 5.86 9.18 -17.51
N LYS A 168 5.52 9.10 -18.83
CA LYS A 168 5.41 10.27 -19.69
C LYS A 168 4.31 11.19 -19.18
N GLY A 169 4.58 12.49 -19.10
CA GLY A 169 3.65 13.47 -18.51
C GLY A 169 3.93 13.82 -17.04
N ARG A 170 4.88 13.17 -16.41
CA ARG A 170 5.45 13.57 -15.13
C ARG A 170 6.21 14.89 -15.29
N GLY A 171 5.80 15.92 -14.63
CA GLY A 171 6.49 17.21 -14.75
C GLY A 171 5.95 18.27 -13.80
N LYS A 172 4.87 17.96 -13.11
CA LYS A 172 4.21 18.94 -12.24
C LYS A 172 4.76 18.96 -10.81
N HIS A 173 5.34 17.83 -10.34
CA HIS A 173 5.91 17.75 -8.99
C HIS A 173 7.07 16.74 -8.94
N PRO A 174 8.23 17.09 -8.31
CA PRO A 174 9.43 16.23 -8.31
C PRO A 174 9.25 14.89 -7.59
N THR A 175 8.34 14.83 -6.62
CA THR A 175 8.05 13.62 -5.81
C THR A 175 6.72 12.96 -6.14
N GLN A 176 6.12 13.29 -7.29
CA GLN A 176 4.84 12.72 -7.72
C GLN A 176 4.88 11.19 -7.77
N LYS A 177 3.90 10.54 -7.15
CA LYS A 177 3.73 9.09 -7.21
C LYS A 177 3.12 8.68 -8.56
N PRO A 178 3.39 7.46 -9.07
CA PRO A 178 2.76 6.95 -10.30
C PRO A 178 1.25 6.79 -10.12
N VAL A 179 0.46 7.22 -11.12
CA VAL A 179 -1.01 7.01 -11.11
C VAL A 179 -1.33 5.52 -11.03
N ALA A 180 -0.61 4.68 -11.78
CA ALA A 180 -0.81 3.24 -11.77
C ALA A 180 -0.62 2.59 -10.39
N LEU A 181 0.28 3.11 -9.54
CA LEU A 181 0.42 2.65 -8.16
C LEU A 181 -0.83 3.02 -7.33
N MET A 182 -1.33 4.26 -7.47
CA MET A 182 -2.53 4.69 -6.74
C MET A 182 -3.77 3.92 -7.18
N GLU A 183 -3.95 3.70 -8.48
CA GLU A 183 -5.03 2.87 -9.02
C GLU A 183 -4.98 1.42 -8.49
N TYR A 184 -3.78 0.83 -8.45
CA TYR A 184 -3.58 -0.50 -7.88
C TYR A 184 -4.02 -0.58 -6.42
N LEU A 185 -3.62 0.41 -5.61
CA LEU A 185 -3.96 0.46 -4.19
C LEU A 185 -5.45 0.70 -3.96
N ILE A 186 -6.08 1.61 -4.71
CA ILE A 186 -7.52 1.86 -4.64
C ILE A 186 -8.28 0.57 -4.98
N LYS A 187 -8.01 -0.08 -6.11
CA LYS A 187 -8.63 -1.36 -6.49
C LYS A 187 -8.44 -2.48 -5.47
N THR A 188 -7.33 -2.44 -4.72
CA THR A 188 -7.02 -3.46 -3.71
C THR A 188 -7.83 -3.27 -2.44
N TYR A 189 -8.16 -2.04 -2.07
CA TYR A 189 -8.71 -1.74 -0.74
C TYR A 189 -10.09 -1.12 -0.73
N THR A 190 -10.67 -0.84 -1.90
CA THR A 190 -12.01 -0.25 -2.01
C THR A 190 -12.91 -1.01 -2.98
N ASN A 191 -14.21 -0.85 -2.80
CA ASN A 191 -15.22 -1.18 -3.78
C ASN A 191 -15.56 0.06 -4.63
N GLU A 192 -16.21 -0.13 -5.78
CA GLU A 192 -16.69 0.97 -6.61
C GLU A 192 -17.69 1.84 -5.84
N GLY A 193 -17.53 3.15 -5.93
CA GLY A 193 -18.37 4.13 -5.24
C GLY A 193 -17.93 4.48 -3.81
N GLU A 194 -16.94 3.79 -3.25
CA GLU A 194 -16.40 4.11 -1.93
C GLU A 194 -15.53 5.37 -1.93
N THR A 195 -15.44 6.02 -0.77
CA THR A 195 -14.75 7.31 -0.59
C THR A 195 -13.28 7.13 -0.23
N VAL A 196 -12.39 7.71 -1.05
CA VAL A 196 -10.94 7.75 -0.80
C VAL A 196 -10.52 9.14 -0.35
N LEU A 197 -9.88 9.23 0.81
CA LEU A 197 -9.34 10.48 1.35
C LEU A 197 -7.83 10.59 1.10
N ASP A 198 -7.42 11.71 0.49
CA ASP A 198 -6.02 12.16 0.43
C ASP A 198 -5.90 13.60 0.93
N PHE A 199 -5.42 13.78 2.16
CA PHE A 199 -5.28 15.10 2.79
C PHE A 199 -3.90 15.75 2.56
N THR A 200 -3.01 15.09 1.82
CA THR A 200 -1.71 15.63 1.38
C THR A 200 -1.52 15.49 -0.13
N MET A 201 -2.60 15.70 -0.88
CA MET A 201 -2.75 15.32 -2.30
C MET A 201 -1.65 15.82 -3.24
N GLY A 202 -0.85 16.82 -2.87
CA GLY A 202 0.23 17.36 -3.69
C GLY A 202 -0.19 17.70 -5.11
N SER A 203 0.25 16.91 -6.10
CA SER A 203 -0.15 17.06 -7.51
C SER A 203 -1.52 16.45 -7.86
N GLY A 204 -2.24 15.89 -6.90
CA GLY A 204 -3.56 15.29 -7.10
C GLY A 204 -3.54 13.89 -7.72
N THR A 205 -2.45 13.15 -7.60
CA THR A 205 -2.31 11.83 -8.24
C THR A 205 -3.37 10.84 -7.76
N THR A 206 -3.67 10.83 -6.47
CA THR A 206 -4.73 9.98 -5.88
C THR A 206 -6.10 10.32 -6.47
N GLY A 207 -6.43 11.62 -6.61
CA GLY A 207 -7.67 12.06 -7.22
C GLY A 207 -7.77 11.70 -8.71
N VAL A 208 -6.65 11.76 -9.46
CA VAL A 208 -6.61 11.29 -10.85
C VAL A 208 -6.86 9.78 -10.92
N ALA A 209 -6.23 8.99 -10.05
CA ALA A 209 -6.41 7.54 -9.98
C ALA A 209 -7.87 7.17 -9.66
N ALA A 210 -8.46 7.81 -8.64
CA ALA A 210 -9.85 7.58 -8.27
C ALA A 210 -10.85 7.95 -9.40
N LYS A 211 -10.55 9.01 -10.17
CA LYS A 211 -11.39 9.41 -11.31
C LYS A 211 -11.32 8.41 -12.48
N ASN A 212 -10.20 7.70 -12.64
CA ASN A 212 -10.01 6.71 -13.71
C ASN A 212 -10.72 5.39 -13.42
N LEU A 213 -11.15 5.17 -12.20
CA LEU A 213 -11.78 3.94 -11.71
C LEU A 213 -13.29 4.10 -11.51
#